data_4ddd44299b4f70c5622bdbc8989cf710
#
_entry.id   4ddd44299b4f70c5622bdbc8989cf710
#
_cell.length_a   1.000
_cell.length_b   1.000
_cell.length_c   1.000
_cell.angle_alpha   90.00
_cell.angle_beta   90.00
_cell.angle_gamma   90.00
#
_symmetry.space_group_name_H-M   'P 1'
#
loop_
_entity.id
_entity.type
_entity.pdbx_description
1 polymer ?
#
loop_
_entity_poly.entity_id
_entity_poly.type
_entity_poly.pdbx_seq_one_letter_code
_entity_poly.pdbx_strand_id
1 'polypeptide(L)'
;MYTAETRMDLDRITRPLRLARGSHQPGSGKGCAMNVISYTNGDEFITDFPTCSARPLAVVVQACNDLLAGSSGYLSPERSVLAIELAWQTVGTAGVADAVVHAWLAELLTNPVWGVVQYARITEVKAILDIAELHRRAARGDMPAIAAWDAADRAARAAADAMGATSKAAGAFAVRAAYESTALVNVRHYQSTLDAATAFAMRAHARAAADAAASRTPELARQAISSWRHLAGLDDSANVATSVNNRREVTSQAEFVLAR
;
A
#
# COMPACT_ATOMS: atom_id res chain seq x y z
N MET A 1 -34.77 19.83 5.93
CA MET A 1 -33.92 20.18 7.08
C MET A 1 -33.88 18.98 7.99
N TYR A 2 -32.98 18.03 7.71
CA TYR A 2 -32.76 16.81 8.51
C TYR A 2 -31.37 16.89 9.08
N THR A 3 -31.25 17.24 10.34
CA THR A 3 -30.04 17.07 11.14
C THR A 3 -30.08 15.63 11.67
N ALA A 4 -29.47 14.72 10.93
CA ALA A 4 -29.15 13.40 11.48
C ALA A 4 -27.91 13.58 12.36
N GLU A 5 -28.09 13.77 13.65
CA GLU A 5 -27.03 13.49 14.63
C GLU A 5 -26.70 12.00 14.53
N THR A 6 -25.59 11.70 13.89
CA THR A 6 -25.03 10.34 13.89
C THR A 6 -24.46 10.09 15.28
N ARG A 7 -25.34 9.77 16.21
CA ARG A 7 -24.96 9.30 17.54
C ARG A 7 -24.23 7.98 17.37
N MET A 8 -22.95 7.96 17.67
CA MET A 8 -22.15 6.76 17.68
C MET A 8 -22.78 5.78 18.69
N ASP A 9 -23.31 4.68 18.18
CA ASP A 9 -23.92 3.61 19.01
C ASP A 9 -22.77 2.83 19.68
N LEU A 10 -22.31 3.35 20.81
CA LEU A 10 -21.24 2.74 21.61
C LEU A 10 -21.63 1.36 22.16
N ASP A 11 -22.92 1.04 22.23
CA ASP A 11 -23.41 -0.27 22.68
C ASP A 11 -23.13 -1.39 21.67
N ARG A 12 -22.77 -1.04 20.43
CA ARG A 12 -22.31 -2.01 19.42
C ARG A 12 -20.82 -2.38 19.57
N ILE A 13 -20.04 -1.66 20.36
CA ILE A 13 -18.64 -2.00 20.66
C ILE A 13 -18.59 -2.94 21.87
N THR A 14 -19.34 -4.02 21.82
CA THR A 14 -19.33 -5.04 22.88
C THR A 14 -18.06 -5.92 22.84
N ARG A 15 -17.21 -5.77 21.82
CA ARG A 15 -15.93 -6.49 21.69
C ARG A 15 -14.87 -5.52 21.16
N PRO A 16 -13.68 -5.45 21.78
CA PRO A 16 -12.59 -4.65 21.26
C PRO A 16 -12.28 -5.07 19.82
N LEU A 17 -12.13 -4.08 18.91
CA LEU A 17 -11.72 -4.33 17.55
C LEU A 17 -10.34 -5.01 17.57
N ARG A 18 -10.25 -6.20 16.96
CA ARG A 18 -8.98 -6.90 16.81
C ARG A 18 -8.53 -6.81 15.36
N LEU A 19 -7.32 -6.30 15.17
CA LEU A 19 -6.75 -6.32 13.83
C LEU A 19 -6.46 -7.76 13.41
N ALA A 20 -6.89 -8.08 12.21
CA ALA A 20 -6.80 -9.42 11.64
C ALA A 20 -6.36 -9.36 10.17
N ARG A 21 -5.93 -10.52 9.67
CA ARG A 21 -5.55 -10.72 8.27
C ARG A 21 -6.77 -10.70 7.36
N GLY A 22 -6.59 -10.12 6.16
CA GLY A 22 -7.56 -10.16 5.07
C GLY A 22 -8.60 -9.04 5.13
N SER A 23 -9.53 -9.07 4.19
CA SER A 23 -10.67 -8.16 4.12
C SER A 23 -11.78 -8.59 5.07
N HIS A 24 -12.47 -7.64 5.65
CA HIS A 24 -13.46 -7.92 6.69
C HIS A 24 -14.81 -7.28 6.38
N GLN A 25 -15.89 -8.02 6.70
CA GLN A 25 -17.24 -7.50 6.64
C GLN A 25 -17.51 -6.56 7.83
N PRO A 26 -18.21 -5.44 7.64
CA PRO A 26 -18.68 -4.59 8.72
C PRO A 26 -19.46 -5.41 9.78
N GLY A 27 -19.24 -5.13 11.05
CA GLY A 27 -19.90 -5.85 12.16
C GLY A 27 -19.33 -7.22 12.51
N SER A 28 -18.27 -7.70 11.83
CA SER A 28 -17.63 -8.99 12.14
C SER A 28 -16.79 -8.96 13.43
N GLY A 29 -16.55 -7.80 14.03
CA GLY A 29 -15.61 -7.60 15.15
C GLY A 29 -14.14 -7.75 14.76
N LYS A 30 -13.85 -7.79 13.46
CA LYS A 30 -12.52 -7.87 12.88
C LYS A 30 -12.33 -6.69 11.92
N GLY A 31 -11.09 -6.26 11.73
CA GLY A 31 -10.73 -5.25 10.74
C GLY A 31 -9.23 -5.26 10.50
N CYS A 32 -8.80 -4.68 9.38
CA CYS A 32 -7.40 -4.34 9.15
C CYS A 32 -7.13 -2.88 9.58
N ALA A 33 -5.87 -2.46 9.58
CA ALA A 33 -5.51 -1.10 9.95
C ALA A 33 -6.20 -0.05 9.05
N MET A 34 -6.41 -0.35 7.75
CA MET A 34 -7.10 0.57 6.83
C MET A 34 -8.58 0.71 7.14
N ASN A 35 -9.26 -0.32 7.69
CA ASN A 35 -10.64 -0.17 8.15
C ASN A 35 -10.74 0.81 9.33
N VAL A 36 -9.73 0.86 10.20
CA VAL A 36 -9.68 1.86 11.28
C VAL A 36 -9.56 3.27 10.70
N ILE A 37 -8.70 3.47 9.70
CA ILE A 37 -8.57 4.76 9.03
C ILE A 37 -9.88 5.16 8.33
N SER A 38 -10.52 4.23 7.61
CA SER A 38 -11.80 4.49 6.94
C SER A 38 -12.87 4.92 7.93
N TYR A 39 -12.98 4.23 9.07
CA TYR A 39 -13.91 4.57 10.14
C TYR A 39 -13.62 5.96 10.73
N THR A 40 -12.35 6.24 11.06
CA THR A 40 -11.97 7.53 11.68
C THR A 40 -12.03 8.69 10.69
N ASN A 41 -11.90 8.43 9.39
CA ASN A 41 -12.10 9.42 8.34
C ASN A 41 -13.58 9.78 8.11
N GLY A 42 -14.52 8.97 8.63
CA GLY A 42 -15.94 9.15 8.42
C GLY A 42 -16.42 8.74 7.03
N ASP A 43 -15.76 7.76 6.40
CA ASP A 43 -16.20 7.21 5.12
C ASP A 43 -17.62 6.62 5.26
N GLU A 44 -18.47 6.79 4.26
CA GLU A 44 -19.86 6.30 4.27
C GLU A 44 -19.93 4.78 4.49
N PHE A 45 -18.96 4.05 3.93
CA PHE A 45 -18.80 2.61 4.12
C PHE A 45 -17.38 2.32 4.59
N ILE A 46 -17.24 1.51 5.64
CA ILE A 46 -15.93 1.07 6.10
C ILE A 46 -15.31 0.17 5.04
N THR A 47 -14.13 0.54 4.57
CA THR A 47 -13.44 -0.09 3.45
C THR A 47 -11.95 -0.29 3.73
N ASP A 48 -11.34 -1.19 2.98
CA ASP A 48 -9.89 -1.36 2.95
C ASP A 48 -9.17 -0.22 2.20
N PHE A 49 -9.92 0.67 1.54
CA PHE A 49 -9.43 1.77 0.72
C PHE A 49 -10.08 3.10 1.14
N PRO A 50 -9.67 3.69 2.28
CA PRO A 50 -10.19 4.97 2.76
C PRO A 50 -10.03 6.07 1.71
N THR A 51 -11.02 6.95 1.62
CA THR A 51 -11.01 8.05 0.64
C THR A 51 -9.89 9.07 0.87
N CYS A 52 -9.36 9.15 2.08
CA CYS A 52 -8.23 10.02 2.45
C CYS A 52 -6.84 9.45 2.12
N SER A 53 -6.75 8.17 1.70
CA SER A 53 -5.48 7.50 1.47
C SER A 53 -5.30 7.13 0.00
N ALA A 54 -4.08 7.31 -0.53
CA ALA A 54 -3.74 6.81 -1.85
C ALA A 54 -3.89 5.28 -1.88
N ARG A 55 -4.61 4.79 -2.86
CA ARG A 55 -4.95 3.37 -2.97
C ARG A 55 -3.74 2.43 -2.96
N PRO A 56 -2.62 2.69 -3.69
CA PRO A 56 -1.45 1.83 -3.61
C PRO A 56 -0.82 1.80 -2.22
N LEU A 57 -0.86 2.89 -1.47
CA LEU A 57 -0.38 2.89 -0.09
C LEU A 57 -1.28 2.07 0.84
N ALA A 58 -2.59 2.08 0.62
CA ALA A 58 -3.50 1.20 1.32
C ALA A 58 -3.17 -0.28 1.06
N VAL A 59 -2.82 -0.66 -0.19
CA VAL A 59 -2.34 -2.02 -0.51
C VAL A 59 -1.05 -2.36 0.22
N VAL A 60 -0.10 -1.43 0.32
CA VAL A 60 1.15 -1.61 1.09
C VAL A 60 0.84 -1.90 2.56
N VAL A 61 -0.04 -1.10 3.18
CA VAL A 61 -0.42 -1.27 4.59
C VAL A 61 -1.17 -2.57 4.82
N GLN A 62 -2.11 -2.95 3.94
CA GLN A 62 -2.83 -4.22 4.02
C GLN A 62 -1.87 -5.42 3.95
N ALA A 63 -0.95 -5.40 2.99
CA ALA A 63 0.06 -6.46 2.88
C ALA A 63 0.94 -6.55 4.14
N CYS A 64 1.32 -5.40 4.71
CA CYS A 64 2.05 -5.34 5.97
C CYS A 64 1.21 -5.90 7.13
N ASN A 65 -0.05 -5.49 7.26
CA ASN A 65 -1.00 -6.00 8.25
C ASN A 65 -1.10 -7.53 8.19
N ASP A 66 -1.24 -8.09 6.98
CA ASP A 66 -1.36 -9.52 6.76
C ASP A 66 -0.10 -10.31 7.14
N LEU A 67 1.07 -9.75 6.88
CA LEU A 67 2.36 -10.34 7.23
C LEU A 67 2.66 -10.23 8.74
N LEU A 68 2.14 -9.20 9.41
CA LEU A 68 2.24 -9.04 10.86
C LEU A 68 1.29 -9.96 11.63
N ALA A 69 0.23 -10.45 10.99
CA ALA A 69 -0.70 -11.38 11.62
C ALA A 69 -0.01 -12.73 11.90
N GLY A 70 -0.22 -13.22 13.12
CA GLY A 70 0.29 -14.53 13.53
C GLY A 70 -0.47 -15.71 12.91
N SER A 71 -0.14 -16.91 13.33
CA SER A 71 -0.82 -18.15 12.90
C SER A 71 -2.31 -18.16 13.23
N SER A 72 -2.73 -17.43 14.27
CA SER A 72 -4.15 -17.23 14.63
C SER A 72 -4.92 -16.35 13.64
N GLY A 73 -4.23 -15.70 12.69
CA GLY A 73 -4.81 -14.71 11.79
C GLY A 73 -5.04 -13.33 12.42
N TYR A 74 -4.60 -13.12 13.68
CA TYR A 74 -4.71 -11.84 14.39
C TYR A 74 -3.35 -11.23 14.66
N LEU A 75 -3.30 -9.89 14.77
CA LEU A 75 -2.13 -9.17 15.21
C LEU A 75 -2.04 -9.17 16.73
N SER A 76 -0.81 -9.17 17.27
CA SER A 76 -0.59 -8.84 18.68
C SER A 76 -0.87 -7.36 18.94
N PRO A 77 -1.06 -6.92 20.21
CA PRO A 77 -1.23 -5.50 20.51
C PRO A 77 -0.14 -4.60 19.91
N GLU A 78 1.13 -4.97 20.07
CA GLU A 78 2.29 -4.20 19.59
C GLU A 78 2.29 -4.11 18.05
N ARG A 79 1.97 -5.22 17.37
CA ARG A 79 1.86 -5.26 15.91
C ARG A 79 0.65 -4.49 15.41
N SER A 80 -0.43 -4.44 16.19
CA SER A 80 -1.61 -3.63 15.88
C SER A 80 -1.29 -2.14 15.92
N VAL A 81 -0.56 -1.68 16.94
CA VAL A 81 -0.08 -0.28 17.01
C VAL A 81 0.76 0.05 15.79
N LEU A 82 1.74 -0.80 15.47
CA LEU A 82 2.60 -0.60 14.30
C LEU A 82 1.82 -0.53 12.97
N ALA A 83 0.84 -1.41 12.78
CA ALA A 83 0.02 -1.40 11.58
C ALA A 83 -0.85 -0.13 11.48
N ILE A 84 -1.40 0.33 12.61
CA ILE A 84 -2.18 1.58 12.68
C ILE A 84 -1.28 2.80 12.41
N GLU A 85 -0.06 2.84 12.97
CA GLU A 85 0.90 3.92 12.71
C GLU A 85 1.23 4.04 11.22
N LEU A 86 1.45 2.92 10.53
CA LEU A 86 1.66 2.90 9.08
C LEU A 86 0.42 3.40 8.33
N ALA A 87 -0.76 2.97 8.75
CA ALA A 87 -2.01 3.39 8.13
C ALA A 87 -2.25 4.90 8.29
N TRP A 88 -1.94 5.47 9.45
CA TRP A 88 -2.02 6.92 9.69
C TRP A 88 -1.09 7.73 8.77
N GLN A 89 0.09 7.21 8.45
CA GLN A 89 1.01 7.89 7.53
C GLN A 89 0.45 8.00 6.10
N THR A 90 -0.57 7.21 5.75
CA THR A 90 -1.24 7.29 4.44
C THR A 90 -2.35 8.35 4.38
N VAL A 91 -2.78 8.91 5.51
CA VAL A 91 -3.82 9.94 5.54
C VAL A 91 -3.35 11.21 4.82
N GLY A 92 -4.22 11.77 3.98
CA GLY A 92 -3.93 12.96 3.17
C GLY A 92 -3.06 12.69 1.94
N THR A 93 -2.85 11.42 1.57
CA THR A 93 -2.06 11.05 0.38
C THR A 93 -2.90 10.81 -0.88
N ALA A 94 -4.23 10.85 -0.78
CA ALA A 94 -5.13 10.71 -1.92
C ALA A 94 -5.10 11.96 -2.84
N GLY A 95 -5.57 11.79 -4.08
CA GLY A 95 -5.81 12.92 -4.99
C GLY A 95 -4.55 13.55 -5.59
N VAL A 96 -3.42 12.85 -5.60
CA VAL A 96 -2.18 13.34 -6.24
C VAL A 96 -2.26 13.27 -7.77
N ALA A 97 -1.42 14.07 -8.43
CA ALA A 97 -1.30 14.04 -9.89
C ALA A 97 -0.71 12.72 -10.39
N ASP A 98 -1.08 12.29 -11.61
CA ASP A 98 -0.57 11.05 -12.24
C ASP A 98 0.97 11.03 -12.33
N ALA A 99 1.60 12.18 -12.47
CA ALA A 99 3.06 12.31 -12.45
C ALA A 99 3.68 11.74 -11.16
N VAL A 100 3.04 11.96 -10.01
CA VAL A 100 3.47 11.41 -8.71
C VAL A 100 3.33 9.89 -8.71
N VAL A 101 2.21 9.37 -9.22
CA VAL A 101 1.96 7.93 -9.32
C VAL A 101 3.04 7.26 -10.18
N HIS A 102 3.33 7.82 -11.34
CA HIS A 102 4.38 7.32 -12.22
C HIS A 102 5.78 7.40 -11.57
N ALA A 103 6.12 8.51 -10.91
CA ALA A 103 7.39 8.65 -10.20
C ALA A 103 7.53 7.60 -9.09
N TRP A 104 6.47 7.38 -8.31
CA TRP A 104 6.46 6.40 -7.24
C TRP A 104 6.56 4.96 -7.75
N LEU A 105 5.89 4.62 -8.87
CA LEU A 105 6.03 3.31 -9.51
C LEU A 105 7.46 3.07 -9.99
N ALA A 106 8.12 4.08 -10.55
CA ALA A 106 9.52 3.96 -10.92
C ALA A 106 10.40 3.64 -9.70
N GLU A 107 10.14 4.26 -8.54
CA GLU A 107 10.84 3.93 -7.30
C GLU A 107 10.46 2.56 -6.75
N LEU A 108 9.18 2.19 -6.74
CA LEU A 108 8.72 0.85 -6.35
C LEU A 108 9.47 -0.24 -7.11
N LEU A 109 9.76 0.02 -8.37
CA LEU A 109 10.49 -0.91 -9.23
C LEU A 109 12.00 -0.87 -8.96
N THR A 110 12.61 0.31 -8.78
CA THR A 110 14.07 0.47 -8.90
C THR A 110 14.78 1.14 -7.73
N ASN A 111 14.07 1.58 -6.69
CA ASN A 111 14.73 2.17 -5.54
C ASN A 111 15.76 1.19 -4.93
N PRO A 112 17.00 1.61 -4.66
CA PRO A 112 18.07 0.71 -4.21
C PRO A 112 17.83 0.10 -2.82
N VAL A 113 16.96 0.71 -2.01
CA VAL A 113 16.71 0.27 -0.63
C VAL A 113 15.45 -0.58 -0.53
N TRP A 114 14.36 -0.15 -1.21
CA TRP A 114 13.07 -0.80 -1.09
C TRP A 114 12.43 -1.22 -2.44
N GLY A 115 13.07 -0.89 -3.57
CA GLY A 115 12.58 -1.30 -4.90
C GLY A 115 12.75 -2.80 -5.14
N VAL A 116 11.89 -3.35 -5.98
CA VAL A 116 11.83 -4.80 -6.19
C VAL A 116 12.92 -5.34 -7.12
N VAL A 117 13.61 -4.49 -7.89
CA VAL A 117 14.69 -4.89 -8.81
C VAL A 117 15.81 -5.65 -8.10
N GLN A 118 16.04 -5.40 -6.81
CA GLN A 118 17.05 -6.09 -6.01
C GLN A 118 16.84 -7.61 -5.91
N TYR A 119 15.64 -8.11 -6.23
CA TYR A 119 15.29 -9.53 -6.19
C TYR A 119 15.38 -10.22 -7.57
N ALA A 120 15.61 -9.43 -8.62
CA ALA A 120 15.65 -9.89 -9.99
C ALA A 120 17.03 -10.38 -10.37
N ARG A 121 17.11 -11.34 -11.31
CA ARG A 121 18.34 -11.77 -11.97
C ARG A 121 18.63 -10.86 -13.15
N ILE A 122 19.80 -10.99 -13.77
CA ILE A 122 20.27 -10.13 -14.86
C ILE A 122 19.25 -9.98 -16.00
N THR A 123 18.58 -11.07 -16.40
CA THR A 123 17.58 -11.06 -17.48
C THR A 123 16.32 -10.31 -17.12
N GLU A 124 15.87 -10.44 -15.87
CA GLU A 124 14.67 -9.77 -15.38
C GLU A 124 14.93 -8.29 -15.04
N VAL A 125 16.16 -7.97 -14.56
CA VAL A 125 16.57 -6.60 -14.24
C VAL A 125 16.33 -5.66 -15.42
N LYS A 126 16.75 -6.07 -16.64
CA LYS A 126 16.57 -5.23 -17.83
C LYS A 126 15.10 -4.91 -18.08
N ALA A 127 14.21 -5.89 -18.01
CA ALA A 127 12.78 -5.69 -18.23
C ALA A 127 12.16 -4.74 -17.19
N ILE A 128 12.56 -4.87 -15.91
CA ILE A 128 12.11 -3.97 -14.84
C ILE A 128 12.61 -2.55 -15.08
N LEU A 129 13.88 -2.38 -15.45
CA LEU A 129 14.48 -1.06 -15.70
C LEU A 129 13.85 -0.36 -16.92
N ASP A 130 13.56 -1.08 -17.99
CA ASP A 130 12.92 -0.54 -19.18
C ASP A 130 11.53 0.02 -18.84
N ILE A 131 10.72 -0.71 -18.06
CA ILE A 131 9.41 -0.24 -17.61
C ILE A 131 9.55 0.96 -16.64
N ALA A 132 10.47 0.90 -15.70
CA ALA A 132 10.72 2.00 -14.78
C ALA A 132 11.12 3.30 -15.51
N GLU A 133 11.88 3.20 -16.61
CA GLU A 133 12.22 4.38 -17.41
C GLU A 133 10.99 4.95 -18.15
N LEU A 134 10.06 4.12 -18.62
CA LEU A 134 8.80 4.61 -19.17
C LEU A 134 8.01 5.39 -18.10
N HIS A 135 7.95 4.88 -16.88
CA HIS A 135 7.33 5.60 -15.76
C HIS A 135 8.05 6.92 -15.46
N ARG A 136 9.39 6.95 -15.43
CA ARG A 136 10.15 8.20 -15.23
C ARG A 136 9.88 9.24 -16.29
N ARG A 137 9.76 8.81 -17.56
CA ARG A 137 9.41 9.71 -18.67
C ARG A 137 8.01 10.29 -18.48
N ALA A 138 7.02 9.43 -18.20
CA ALA A 138 5.66 9.86 -17.91
C ALA A 138 5.58 10.84 -16.73
N ALA A 139 6.34 10.59 -15.66
CA ALA A 139 6.43 11.48 -14.50
C ALA A 139 6.97 12.88 -14.84
N ARG A 140 7.85 12.98 -15.86
CA ARG A 140 8.38 14.25 -16.35
C ARG A 140 7.48 14.93 -17.40
N GLY A 141 6.30 14.37 -17.68
CA GLY A 141 5.39 14.88 -18.72
C GLY A 141 5.72 14.42 -20.15
N ASP A 142 6.78 13.61 -20.34
CA ASP A 142 7.11 12.97 -21.63
C ASP A 142 6.39 11.61 -21.69
N MET A 143 5.09 11.65 -22.04
CA MET A 143 4.27 10.44 -22.08
C MET A 143 4.72 9.50 -23.20
N PRO A 144 5.22 8.29 -22.89
CA PRO A 144 5.64 7.32 -23.89
C PRO A 144 4.46 6.87 -24.77
N ALA A 145 4.74 6.57 -26.03
CA ALA A 145 3.74 5.99 -26.93
C ALA A 145 3.25 4.62 -26.39
N ILE A 146 1.98 4.29 -26.64
CA ILE A 146 1.36 3.02 -26.23
C ILE A 146 2.20 1.82 -26.69
N ALA A 147 2.72 1.87 -27.94
CA ALA A 147 3.57 0.81 -28.47
C ALA A 147 4.85 0.55 -27.63
N ALA A 148 5.39 1.57 -26.96
CA ALA A 148 6.55 1.40 -26.07
C ALA A 148 6.15 0.65 -24.79
N TRP A 149 5.01 0.97 -24.21
CA TRP A 149 4.44 0.24 -23.07
C TRP A 149 4.16 -1.22 -23.42
N ASP A 150 3.50 -1.47 -24.56
CA ASP A 150 3.20 -2.83 -25.05
C ASP A 150 4.46 -3.66 -25.29
N ALA A 151 5.52 -3.04 -25.84
CA ALA A 151 6.79 -3.72 -26.07
C ALA A 151 7.48 -4.11 -24.76
N ALA A 152 7.49 -3.20 -23.78
CA ALA A 152 8.08 -3.43 -22.47
C ALA A 152 7.26 -4.48 -21.67
N ASP A 153 5.94 -4.44 -21.74
CA ASP A 153 5.05 -5.45 -21.15
C ASP A 153 5.35 -6.84 -21.70
N ARG A 154 5.39 -6.99 -23.04
CA ARG A 154 5.70 -8.28 -23.65
C ARG A 154 7.08 -8.82 -23.25
N ALA A 155 8.10 -7.95 -23.17
CA ALA A 155 9.43 -8.34 -22.75
C ALA A 155 9.45 -8.81 -21.30
N ALA A 156 8.75 -8.11 -20.40
CA ALA A 156 8.66 -8.49 -18.99
C ALA A 156 7.86 -9.79 -18.79
N ARG A 157 6.77 -10.00 -19.53
CA ARG A 157 6.03 -11.27 -19.51
C ARG A 157 6.89 -12.44 -20.01
N ALA A 158 7.62 -12.26 -21.09
CA ALA A 158 8.53 -13.27 -21.60
C ALA A 158 9.62 -13.62 -20.56
N ALA A 159 10.16 -12.63 -19.86
CA ALA A 159 11.10 -12.86 -18.77
C ALA A 159 10.46 -13.62 -17.59
N ALA A 160 9.21 -13.31 -17.23
CA ALA A 160 8.46 -14.02 -16.21
C ALA A 160 8.17 -15.48 -16.61
N ASP A 161 7.79 -15.72 -17.86
CA ASP A 161 7.49 -17.05 -18.41
C ASP A 161 8.75 -17.94 -18.44
N ALA A 162 9.90 -17.35 -18.75
CA ALA A 162 11.19 -18.05 -18.70
C ALA A 162 11.55 -18.56 -17.28
N MET A 163 11.01 -17.91 -16.24
CA MET A 163 11.15 -18.38 -14.85
C MET A 163 10.17 -19.51 -14.48
N GLY A 164 9.23 -19.80 -15.35
CA GLY A 164 8.11 -20.71 -15.13
C GLY A 164 6.88 -19.99 -14.57
N ALA A 165 5.73 -20.15 -15.23
CA ALA A 165 4.48 -19.45 -14.94
C ALA A 165 4.00 -19.62 -13.49
N THR A 166 4.38 -20.68 -12.80
CA THR A 166 4.02 -20.97 -11.40
C THR A 166 5.11 -20.57 -10.40
N SER A 167 6.20 -19.93 -10.86
CA SER A 167 7.30 -19.55 -9.98
C SER A 167 6.81 -18.62 -8.87
N LYS A 168 7.12 -19.00 -7.62
CA LYS A 168 6.88 -18.21 -6.41
C LYS A 168 8.15 -17.52 -5.90
N ALA A 169 9.21 -17.46 -6.70
CA ALA A 169 10.44 -16.78 -6.35
C ALA A 169 10.21 -15.26 -6.25
N ALA A 170 10.99 -14.58 -5.41
CA ALA A 170 10.90 -13.12 -5.24
C ALA A 170 11.07 -12.38 -6.58
N GLY A 171 12.04 -12.80 -7.42
CA GLY A 171 12.25 -12.23 -8.74
C GLY A 171 11.05 -12.37 -9.68
N ALA A 172 10.31 -13.48 -9.63
CA ALA A 172 9.10 -13.65 -10.42
C ALA A 172 8.00 -12.63 -10.02
N PHE A 173 7.86 -12.37 -8.74
CA PHE A 173 6.94 -11.34 -8.25
C PHE A 173 7.43 -9.94 -8.60
N ALA A 174 8.75 -9.68 -8.58
CA ALA A 174 9.32 -8.40 -9.00
C ALA A 174 9.01 -8.07 -10.46
N VAL A 175 9.21 -9.04 -11.37
CA VAL A 175 8.87 -8.86 -12.80
C VAL A 175 7.36 -8.70 -13.01
N ARG A 176 6.55 -9.43 -12.23
CA ARG A 176 5.08 -9.26 -12.28
C ARG A 176 4.65 -7.88 -11.84
N ALA A 177 5.24 -7.33 -10.77
CA ALA A 177 4.99 -5.94 -10.37
C ALA A 177 5.27 -4.96 -11.52
N ALA A 178 6.35 -5.19 -12.27
CA ALA A 178 6.73 -4.35 -13.39
C ALA A 178 5.71 -4.44 -14.55
N TYR A 179 5.38 -5.62 -15.05
CA TYR A 179 4.45 -5.70 -16.18
C TYR A 179 3.01 -5.34 -15.80
N GLU A 180 2.56 -5.60 -14.58
CA GLU A 180 1.24 -5.11 -14.15
C GLU A 180 1.17 -3.58 -14.15
N SER A 181 2.26 -2.89 -13.83
CA SER A 181 2.29 -1.42 -13.84
C SER A 181 2.13 -0.80 -15.23
N THR A 182 2.45 -1.53 -16.31
CA THR A 182 2.34 -1.01 -17.69
C THR A 182 0.89 -0.75 -18.11
N ALA A 183 -0.06 -1.49 -17.57
CA ALA A 183 -1.48 -1.33 -17.88
C ALA A 183 -2.10 -0.03 -17.30
N LEU A 184 -1.31 0.77 -16.57
CA LEU A 184 -1.74 2.05 -16.02
C LEU A 184 -2.14 3.05 -17.12
N VAL A 185 -1.62 2.91 -18.34
CA VAL A 185 -2.02 3.72 -19.49
C VAL A 185 -3.44 3.41 -19.96
N ASN A 186 -4.05 2.32 -19.50
CA ASN A 186 -5.42 1.97 -19.82
C ASN A 186 -6.37 2.47 -18.72
N VAL A 187 -6.99 3.62 -18.96
CA VAL A 187 -7.88 4.32 -18.00
C VAL A 187 -8.96 3.43 -17.39
N ARG A 188 -9.44 2.40 -18.10
CA ARG A 188 -10.50 1.52 -17.61
C ARG A 188 -10.08 0.62 -16.44
N HIS A 189 -8.77 0.37 -16.29
CA HIS A 189 -8.23 -0.56 -15.30
C HIS A 189 -7.24 0.10 -14.34
N TYR A 190 -7.18 1.43 -14.33
CA TYR A 190 -6.18 2.20 -13.58
C TYR A 190 -6.01 1.72 -12.14
N GLN A 191 -7.11 1.66 -11.37
CA GLN A 191 -7.05 1.28 -9.96
C GLN A 191 -6.63 -0.18 -9.74
N SER A 192 -7.23 -1.12 -10.50
CA SER A 192 -6.90 -2.55 -10.37
C SER A 192 -5.46 -2.85 -10.79
N THR A 193 -4.95 -2.14 -11.78
CA THR A 193 -3.56 -2.22 -12.24
C THR A 193 -2.59 -1.76 -11.16
N LEU A 194 -2.87 -0.62 -10.55
CA LEU A 194 -2.05 -0.06 -9.49
C LEU A 194 -2.02 -0.97 -8.25
N ASP A 195 -3.18 -1.54 -7.90
CA ASP A 195 -3.29 -2.53 -6.83
C ASP A 195 -2.47 -3.79 -7.13
N ALA A 196 -2.58 -4.31 -8.36
CA ALA A 196 -1.86 -5.53 -8.77
C ALA A 196 -0.33 -5.32 -8.74
N ALA A 197 0.16 -4.24 -9.33
CA ALA A 197 1.59 -3.91 -9.32
C ALA A 197 2.13 -3.80 -7.89
N THR A 198 1.43 -3.08 -7.02
CA THR A 198 1.81 -2.90 -5.62
C THR A 198 1.75 -4.22 -4.84
N ALA A 199 0.69 -5.02 -5.02
CA ALA A 199 0.56 -6.30 -4.34
C ALA A 199 1.66 -7.28 -4.75
N PHE A 200 2.06 -7.32 -6.03
CA PHE A 200 3.18 -8.15 -6.48
C PHE A 200 4.52 -7.66 -5.92
N ALA A 201 4.73 -6.35 -5.82
CA ALA A 201 5.92 -5.80 -5.16
C ALA A 201 6.00 -6.24 -3.69
N MET A 202 4.90 -6.12 -2.94
CA MET A 202 4.86 -6.58 -1.55
C MET A 202 5.08 -8.10 -1.41
N ARG A 203 4.58 -8.89 -2.36
CA ARG A 203 4.87 -10.34 -2.41
C ARG A 203 6.34 -10.64 -2.69
N ALA A 204 7.00 -9.85 -3.55
CA ALA A 204 8.44 -9.97 -3.78
C ALA A 204 9.23 -9.76 -2.49
N HIS A 205 8.92 -8.70 -1.74
CA HIS A 205 9.54 -8.42 -0.44
C HIS A 205 9.29 -9.54 0.58
N ALA A 206 8.03 -9.96 0.72
CA ALA A 206 7.67 -11.04 1.64
C ALA A 206 8.39 -12.35 1.31
N ARG A 207 8.54 -12.65 0.03
CA ARG A 207 9.19 -13.89 -0.40
C ARG A 207 10.70 -13.85 -0.23
N ALA A 208 11.32 -12.68 -0.49
CA ALA A 208 12.76 -12.50 -0.31
C ALA A 208 13.17 -12.52 1.17
N ALA A 209 12.31 -12.02 2.04
CA ALA A 209 12.58 -11.94 3.47
C ALA A 209 12.26 -13.25 4.21
N ALA A 210 11.54 -14.20 3.60
CA ALA A 210 11.16 -15.49 4.16
C ALA A 210 10.87 -15.42 5.69
N ASP A 211 11.81 -15.88 6.52
CA ASP A 211 11.67 -15.93 7.98
C ASP A 211 11.75 -14.54 8.65
N ALA A 212 12.31 -13.53 7.98
CA ALA A 212 12.43 -12.16 8.47
C ALA A 212 11.32 -11.21 7.94
N ALA A 213 10.33 -11.71 7.20
CA ALA A 213 9.32 -10.87 6.55
C ALA A 213 8.59 -9.97 7.53
N ALA A 214 8.16 -10.52 8.67
CA ALA A 214 7.42 -9.79 9.68
C ALA A 214 8.21 -8.65 10.34
N SER A 215 9.56 -8.73 10.36
CA SER A 215 10.41 -7.68 10.95
C SER A 215 10.83 -6.61 9.94
N ARG A 216 10.96 -6.97 8.65
CA ARG A 216 11.42 -6.04 7.59
C ARG A 216 10.30 -5.30 6.88
N THR A 217 9.13 -5.92 6.75
CA THR A 217 8.01 -5.34 5.99
C THR A 217 7.53 -3.99 6.52
N PRO A 218 7.46 -3.73 7.84
CA PRO A 218 7.08 -2.40 8.34
C PRO A 218 8.02 -1.29 7.90
N GLU A 219 9.32 -1.56 7.86
CA GLU A 219 10.31 -0.58 7.43
C GLU A 219 10.19 -0.29 5.93
N LEU A 220 10.01 -1.34 5.11
CA LEU A 220 9.75 -1.19 3.67
C LEU A 220 8.46 -0.39 3.43
N ALA A 221 7.41 -0.66 4.20
CA ALA A 221 6.16 0.09 4.12
C ALA A 221 6.36 1.58 4.46
N ARG A 222 7.12 1.90 5.53
CA ARG A 222 7.46 3.30 5.85
C ARG A 222 8.19 3.99 4.72
N GLN A 223 9.17 3.34 4.12
CA GLN A 223 9.95 3.90 3.01
C GLN A 223 9.09 4.13 1.78
N ALA A 224 8.22 3.19 1.43
CA ALA A 224 7.27 3.34 0.32
C ALA A 224 6.29 4.50 0.55
N ILE A 225 5.77 4.66 1.76
CA ILE A 225 4.87 5.76 2.14
C ILE A 225 5.63 7.09 2.15
N SER A 226 6.82 7.13 2.74
CA SER A 226 7.67 8.34 2.78
C SER A 226 8.03 8.80 1.37
N SER A 227 8.42 7.89 0.47
CA SER A 227 8.69 8.20 -0.93
C SER A 227 7.47 8.84 -1.61
N TRP A 228 6.27 8.27 -1.43
CA TRP A 228 5.05 8.87 -1.97
C TRP A 228 4.81 10.29 -1.46
N ARG A 229 4.90 10.47 -0.14
CA ARG A 229 4.70 11.77 0.50
C ARG A 229 5.70 12.81 0.00
N HIS A 230 6.96 12.43 -0.11
CA HIS A 230 8.02 13.28 -0.66
C HIS A 230 7.72 13.69 -2.11
N LEU A 231 7.43 12.72 -2.98
CA LEU A 231 7.10 12.96 -4.39
C LEU A 231 5.85 13.83 -4.56
N ALA A 232 4.90 13.74 -3.64
CA ALA A 232 3.68 14.54 -3.61
C ALA A 232 3.84 15.92 -2.94
N GLY A 233 5.03 16.24 -2.40
CA GLY A 233 5.26 17.50 -1.68
C GLY A 233 4.51 17.59 -0.34
N LEU A 234 4.22 16.45 0.31
CA LEU A 234 3.44 16.35 1.55
C LEU A 234 4.31 16.32 2.82
N ASP A 235 5.63 16.46 2.69
CA ASP A 235 6.58 16.33 3.79
C ASP A 235 6.73 17.61 4.64
N ASP A 236 6.03 18.69 4.31
CA ASP A 236 6.12 19.95 5.05
C ASP A 236 5.61 19.81 6.50
N SER A 237 6.47 20.19 7.41
CA SER A 237 6.38 20.04 8.88
C SER A 237 5.11 20.65 9.51
N ALA A 238 4.37 21.49 8.82
CA ALA A 238 3.10 22.07 9.30
C ALA A 238 1.97 20.99 9.44
N ASN A 239 2.00 19.93 8.62
CA ASN A 239 1.03 18.83 8.72
C ASN A 239 1.35 17.84 9.88
N VAL A 240 2.61 17.80 10.33
CA VAL A 240 3.01 16.97 11.46
C VAL A 240 2.39 17.48 12.77
N ALA A 241 2.28 18.81 12.95
CA ALA A 241 1.68 19.40 14.14
C ALA A 241 0.17 19.10 14.25
N THR A 242 -0.56 19.16 13.13
CA THR A 242 -2.00 18.82 13.10
C THR A 242 -2.23 17.33 13.31
N SER A 243 -1.38 16.47 12.75
CA SER A 243 -1.44 15.01 12.93
C SER A 243 -1.05 14.58 14.35
N VAL A 244 -0.14 15.30 15.01
CA VAL A 244 0.25 15.05 16.42
C VAL A 244 -0.87 15.43 17.38
N ASN A 245 -1.59 16.52 17.13
CA ASN A 245 -2.74 16.91 17.94
C ASN A 245 -3.92 15.94 17.77
N ASN A 246 -4.24 15.53 16.56
CA ASN A 246 -5.23 14.46 16.31
C ASN A 246 -4.80 13.12 16.92
N ARG A 247 -3.49 12.80 16.90
CA ARG A 247 -2.95 11.58 17.52
C ARG A 247 -3.17 11.58 19.04
N ARG A 248 -2.97 12.72 19.71
CA ARG A 248 -3.18 12.85 21.17
C ARG A 248 -4.66 12.69 21.54
N GLU A 249 -5.58 13.22 20.75
CA GLU A 249 -7.03 13.06 21.00
C GLU A 249 -7.47 11.59 20.80
N VAL A 250 -7.03 10.94 19.73
CA VAL A 250 -7.38 9.53 19.45
C VAL A 250 -6.74 8.57 20.45
N THR A 251 -5.49 8.81 20.88
CA THR A 251 -4.84 8.00 21.92
C THR A 251 -5.56 8.17 23.25
N SER A 252 -5.95 9.39 23.62
CA SER A 252 -6.72 9.67 24.83
C SER A 252 -8.11 9.00 24.79
N GLN A 253 -8.77 8.99 23.63
CA GLN A 253 -10.06 8.29 23.46
C GLN A 253 -9.89 6.77 23.49
N ALA A 254 -8.83 6.23 22.91
CA ALA A 254 -8.53 4.80 22.92
C ALA A 254 -8.18 4.31 24.34
N GLU A 255 -7.38 5.07 25.08
CA GLU A 255 -7.08 4.77 26.50
C GLU A 255 -8.33 4.85 27.39
N PHE A 256 -9.24 5.78 27.12
CA PHE A 256 -10.51 5.89 27.83
C PHE A 256 -11.45 4.70 27.57
N VAL A 257 -11.40 4.12 26.36
CA VAL A 257 -12.18 2.92 25.97
C VAL A 257 -11.55 1.63 26.53
N LEU A 258 -10.22 1.59 26.72
CA LEU A 258 -9.52 0.42 27.26
C LEU A 258 -9.52 0.38 28.81
N ALA A 259 -9.86 1.48 29.46
CA ALA A 259 -9.87 1.60 30.94
C ALA A 259 -11.27 1.36 31.57
N ARG A 260 -12.26 0.99 30.77
CA ARG A 260 -13.62 0.58 31.22
C ARG A 260 -13.94 -0.81 30.72
#